data_dd6bb33c30980e88d27a0b5f5a71ce65
#
_entry.id   dd6bb33c30980e88d27a0b5f5a71ce65
#
_cell.length_a   1.000
_cell.length_b   1.000
_cell.length_c   1.000
_cell.angle_alpha   90.00
_cell.angle_beta   90.00
_cell.angle_gamma   90.00
#
_symmetry.space_group_name_H-M   'P 1'
#
loop_
_entity.id
_entity.type
_entity.pdbx_description
1 polymer ?
#
loop_
_entity_poly.entity_id
_entity_poly.type
_entity_poly.pdbx_seq_one_letter_code
_entity_poly.pdbx_strand_id
1 'polypeptide(L)'
;YLITEVYEKQLLATQSQVKYLQSQLNPHFQFNILAMLSLKAKMAGNEELYESLNAFSKLMQGKIFREKEIRIKVREELEIVQFYLFLQKERYQDKLTYEINIEDEQIKENLIPRLLIEPLVENAVSHGLEPKKESGIIRVCMYEENFIEENDEIKKQKKTSKILHIIVEDNGVGIDYEKMNEKPTEEVQQPEKIDHTHTGFENTRKMLQILYGDNYKFNIWSEKGKGTKIEIILPAERGEIPCGK
;
A
#
# COMPACT_ATOMS: atom_id res chain seq x y z
N TYR A 1 11.50 -24.63 -28.93
CA TYR A 1 11.48 -25.40 -27.67
C TYR A 1 12.74 -25.16 -26.81
N LEU A 2 13.94 -25.40 -27.37
CA LEU A 2 15.23 -25.19 -26.66
C LEU A 2 15.49 -23.73 -26.24
N ILE A 3 15.10 -22.78 -27.06
CA ILE A 3 15.28 -21.34 -26.77
C ILE A 3 14.39 -20.89 -25.60
N THR A 4 13.15 -21.37 -25.54
CA THR A 4 12.19 -21.07 -24.46
C THR A 4 12.69 -21.64 -23.13
N GLU A 5 13.20 -22.88 -23.15
CA GLU A 5 13.73 -23.53 -21.94
C GLU A 5 15.00 -22.85 -21.40
N VAL A 6 15.88 -22.37 -22.31
CA VAL A 6 17.06 -21.58 -21.91
C VAL A 6 16.67 -20.25 -21.31
N TYR A 7 15.69 -19.54 -21.90
CA TYR A 7 15.17 -18.28 -21.35
C TYR A 7 14.52 -18.46 -19.98
N GLU A 8 13.71 -19.50 -19.80
CA GLU A 8 13.08 -19.81 -18.49
C GLU A 8 14.14 -20.12 -17.43
N LYS A 9 15.16 -20.92 -17.74
CA LYS A 9 16.26 -21.19 -16.81
C LYS A 9 17.07 -19.94 -16.48
N GLN A 10 17.29 -19.07 -17.44
CA GLN A 10 18.03 -17.83 -17.23
C GLN A 10 17.23 -16.82 -16.41
N LEU A 11 15.91 -16.72 -16.61
CA LEU A 11 15.00 -15.94 -15.81
C LEU A 11 14.96 -16.43 -14.36
N LEU A 12 14.86 -17.75 -14.16
CA LEU A 12 14.86 -18.38 -12.83
C LEU A 12 16.19 -18.14 -12.08
N ALA A 13 17.30 -18.25 -12.80
CA ALA A 13 18.63 -17.98 -12.25
C ALA A 13 18.79 -16.51 -11.84
N THR A 14 18.32 -15.58 -12.67
CA THR A 14 18.36 -14.15 -12.39
C THR A 14 17.47 -13.80 -11.19
N GLN A 15 16.26 -14.36 -11.13
CA GLN A 15 15.35 -14.17 -9.97
C GLN A 15 15.96 -14.73 -8.68
N SER A 16 16.62 -15.90 -8.74
CA SER A 16 17.31 -16.51 -7.60
C SER A 16 18.50 -15.65 -7.15
N GLN A 17 19.22 -15.04 -8.08
CA GLN A 17 20.35 -14.17 -7.81
C GLN A 17 19.92 -12.84 -7.19
N VAL A 18 18.82 -12.24 -7.68
CA VAL A 18 18.20 -11.05 -7.07
C VAL A 18 17.73 -11.36 -5.65
N LYS A 19 17.05 -12.49 -5.45
CA LYS A 19 16.58 -12.94 -4.14
C LYS A 19 17.74 -13.20 -3.16
N TYR A 20 18.84 -13.76 -3.65
CA TYR A 20 20.07 -13.96 -2.87
C TYR A 20 20.71 -12.62 -2.48
N LEU A 21 20.82 -11.65 -3.39
CA LEU A 21 21.34 -10.32 -3.10
C LEU A 21 20.44 -9.54 -2.11
N GLN A 22 19.12 -9.67 -2.23
CA GLN A 22 18.16 -9.13 -1.26
C GLN A 22 18.30 -9.77 0.12
N SER A 23 18.59 -11.08 0.20
CA SER A 23 18.80 -11.78 1.46
C SER A 23 20.11 -11.40 2.16
N GLN A 24 21.09 -10.83 1.43
CA GLN A 24 22.34 -10.31 2.00
C GLN A 24 22.14 -9.00 2.79
N LEU A 25 21.05 -8.27 2.54
CA LEU A 25 20.57 -7.21 3.44
C LEU A 25 19.94 -7.91 4.65
N ASN A 26 20.78 -8.42 5.56
CA ASN A 26 20.35 -9.19 6.73
C ASN A 26 19.30 -8.39 7.54
N PRO A 27 17.99 -8.61 7.35
CA PRO A 27 16.95 -7.84 8.03
C PRO A 27 17.08 -7.97 9.55
N HIS A 28 17.48 -9.13 10.03
CA HIS A 28 17.69 -9.40 11.45
C HIS A 28 18.79 -8.49 12.05
N PHE A 29 19.87 -8.22 11.32
CA PHE A 29 20.90 -7.29 11.77
C PHE A 29 20.37 -5.85 11.89
N GLN A 30 19.58 -5.40 10.89
CA GLN A 30 18.98 -4.07 10.92
C GLN A 30 18.02 -3.92 12.10
N PHE A 31 17.19 -4.94 12.39
CA PHE A 31 16.28 -4.93 13.54
C PHE A 31 17.03 -4.93 14.88
N ASN A 32 18.13 -5.66 15.00
CA ASN A 32 18.94 -5.66 16.22
C ASN A 32 19.55 -4.27 16.48
N ILE A 33 20.02 -3.58 15.44
CA ILE A 33 20.51 -2.20 15.57
C ILE A 33 19.37 -1.25 15.98
N LEU A 34 18.22 -1.33 15.34
CA LEU A 34 17.06 -0.50 15.68
C LEU A 34 16.61 -0.74 17.12
N ALA A 35 16.52 -1.99 17.55
CA ALA A 35 16.17 -2.34 18.93
C ALA A 35 17.19 -1.78 19.95
N MET A 36 18.47 -1.87 19.64
CA MET A 36 19.53 -1.31 20.48
C MET A 36 19.44 0.23 20.56
N LEU A 37 19.20 0.91 19.43
CA LEU A 37 19.06 2.37 19.39
C LEU A 37 17.80 2.82 20.12
N SER A 38 16.69 2.11 19.96
CA SER A 38 15.44 2.34 20.68
C SER A 38 15.62 2.24 22.18
N LEU A 39 16.31 1.17 22.65
CA LEU A 39 16.62 1.00 24.07
C LEU A 39 17.52 2.12 24.60
N LYS A 40 18.53 2.57 23.85
CA LYS A 40 19.39 3.69 24.23
C LYS A 40 18.61 5.00 24.33
N ALA A 41 17.69 5.26 23.40
CA ALA A 41 16.81 6.45 23.45
C ALA A 41 15.96 6.43 24.73
N LYS A 42 15.37 5.28 25.06
CA LYS A 42 14.59 5.09 26.29
C LYS A 42 15.42 5.32 27.55
N MET A 43 16.62 4.75 27.61
CA MET A 43 17.54 4.94 28.74
C MET A 43 18.02 6.39 28.90
N ALA A 44 18.10 7.14 27.80
CA ALA A 44 18.42 8.56 27.80
C ALA A 44 17.21 9.46 28.14
N GLY A 45 16.02 8.87 28.38
CA GLY A 45 14.79 9.62 28.67
C GLY A 45 14.22 10.37 27.45
N ASN A 46 14.69 10.04 26.24
CA ASN A 46 14.17 10.62 25.00
C ASN A 46 13.04 9.76 24.47
N GLU A 47 11.82 10.00 24.99
CA GLU A 47 10.63 9.21 24.65
C GLU A 47 10.23 9.40 23.19
N GLU A 48 10.33 10.62 22.64
CA GLU A 48 10.01 10.93 21.24
C GLU A 48 10.88 10.09 20.26
N LEU A 49 12.19 10.04 20.50
CA LEU A 49 13.11 9.24 19.69
C LEU A 49 12.86 7.74 19.87
N TYR A 50 12.51 7.29 21.10
CA TYR A 50 12.14 5.90 21.36
C TYR A 50 10.91 5.49 20.56
N GLU A 51 9.85 6.30 20.57
CA GLU A 51 8.61 6.02 19.83
C GLU A 51 8.85 6.00 18.32
N SER A 52 9.60 6.97 17.78
CA SER A 52 9.96 7.04 16.36
C SER A 52 10.76 5.81 15.89
N LEU A 53 11.77 5.39 16.64
CA LEU A 53 12.57 4.20 16.33
C LEU A 53 11.73 2.91 16.40
N ASN A 54 10.83 2.83 17.37
CA ASN A 54 9.95 1.68 17.53
C ASN A 54 8.92 1.60 16.38
N ALA A 55 8.31 2.74 15.99
CA ALA A 55 7.41 2.83 14.84
C ALA A 55 8.11 2.44 13.53
N PHE A 56 9.35 2.93 13.32
CA PHE A 56 10.15 2.56 12.15
C PHE A 56 10.48 1.06 12.12
N SER A 57 10.85 0.50 13.26
CA SER A 57 11.10 -0.94 13.37
C SER A 57 9.87 -1.78 13.01
N LYS A 58 8.69 -1.40 13.51
CA LYS A 58 7.42 -2.08 13.22
C LYS A 58 7.00 -1.94 11.75
N LEU A 59 7.17 -0.74 11.17
CA LEU A 59 6.93 -0.51 9.74
C LEU A 59 7.80 -1.44 8.88
N MET A 60 9.10 -1.51 9.17
CA MET A 60 10.03 -2.38 8.47
C MET A 60 9.69 -3.87 8.65
N GLN A 61 9.30 -4.28 9.85
CA GLN A 61 8.86 -5.66 10.13
C GLN A 61 7.63 -6.02 9.28
N GLY A 62 6.61 -5.16 9.25
CA GLY A 62 5.42 -5.37 8.42
C GLY A 62 5.73 -5.49 6.93
N LYS A 63 6.69 -4.70 6.43
CA LYS A 63 7.10 -4.73 5.02
C LYS A 63 7.98 -5.95 4.66
N ILE A 64 8.81 -6.46 5.55
CA ILE A 64 9.84 -7.47 5.22
C ILE A 64 9.42 -8.88 5.64
N PHE A 65 8.98 -9.07 6.89
CA PHE A 65 8.79 -10.43 7.42
C PHE A 65 7.55 -11.16 6.90
N ARG A 66 6.56 -10.44 6.39
CA ARG A 66 5.33 -11.04 5.83
C ARG A 66 5.39 -11.22 4.30
N GLU A 67 6.58 -11.23 3.72
CA GLU A 67 6.78 -11.33 2.27
C GLU A 67 6.12 -12.56 1.63
N LYS A 68 5.89 -13.62 2.40
CA LYS A 68 5.24 -14.84 1.93
C LYS A 68 3.70 -14.79 1.95
N GLU A 69 3.12 -13.84 2.68
CA GLU A 69 1.68 -13.70 2.79
C GLU A 69 1.16 -12.84 1.62
N ILE A 70 0.33 -13.43 0.78
CA ILE A 70 -0.29 -12.71 -0.36
C ILE A 70 -1.42 -11.82 0.13
N ARG A 71 -2.17 -12.27 1.13
CA ARG A 71 -3.29 -11.55 1.76
C ARG A 71 -3.09 -11.48 3.26
N ILE A 72 -3.46 -10.35 3.85
CA ILE A 72 -3.40 -10.10 5.29
C ILE A 72 -4.73 -9.49 5.75
N LYS A 73 -4.97 -9.48 7.05
CA LYS A 73 -6.13 -8.79 7.60
C LYS A 73 -5.99 -7.28 7.48
N VAL A 74 -7.10 -6.58 7.26
CA VAL A 74 -7.14 -5.10 7.21
C VAL A 74 -6.48 -4.49 8.44
N ARG A 75 -6.67 -5.04 9.65
CA ARG A 75 -6.01 -4.55 10.87
C ARG A 75 -4.48 -4.52 10.76
N GLU A 76 -3.90 -5.52 10.12
CA GLU A 76 -2.45 -5.66 9.97
C GLU A 76 -1.89 -4.65 8.96
N GLU A 77 -2.63 -4.41 7.89
CA GLU A 77 -2.29 -3.37 6.91
C GLU A 77 -2.43 -1.97 7.54
N LEU A 78 -3.49 -1.75 8.33
CA LEU A 78 -3.71 -0.49 9.04
C LEU A 78 -2.61 -0.19 10.07
N GLU A 79 -2.06 -1.20 10.74
CA GLU A 79 -0.90 -1.01 11.63
C GLU A 79 0.31 -0.46 10.84
N ILE A 80 0.59 -1.00 9.64
CA ILE A 80 1.66 -0.52 8.77
C ILE A 80 1.41 0.94 8.37
N VAL A 81 0.18 1.25 7.94
CA VAL A 81 -0.25 2.61 7.57
C VAL A 81 -0.11 3.58 8.74
N GLN A 82 -0.52 3.17 9.94
CA GLN A 82 -0.42 4.00 11.15
C GLN A 82 1.03 4.31 11.51
N PHE A 83 1.93 3.32 11.47
CA PHE A 83 3.35 3.56 11.72
C PHE A 83 3.97 4.47 10.67
N TYR A 84 3.61 4.29 9.39
CA TYR A 84 4.06 5.16 8.32
C TYR A 84 3.59 6.62 8.55
N LEU A 85 2.29 6.83 8.76
CA LEU A 85 1.72 8.16 8.97
C LEU A 85 2.25 8.82 10.25
N PHE A 86 2.48 8.06 11.32
CA PHE A 86 3.12 8.57 12.53
C PHE A 86 4.51 9.16 12.21
N LEU A 87 5.36 8.40 11.53
CA LEU A 87 6.69 8.85 11.14
C LEU A 87 6.67 10.07 10.21
N GLN A 88 5.71 10.12 9.28
CA GLN A 88 5.54 11.29 8.41
C GLN A 88 5.03 12.51 9.19
N LYS A 89 4.16 12.30 10.19
CA LYS A 89 3.69 13.37 11.08
C LYS A 89 4.84 13.96 11.89
N GLU A 90 5.74 13.14 12.43
CA GLU A 90 6.97 13.60 13.11
C GLU A 90 7.87 14.43 12.16
N ARG A 91 8.00 13.99 10.89
CA ARG A 91 8.81 14.69 9.88
C ARG A 91 8.21 16.03 9.46
N TYR A 92 6.90 16.08 9.22
CA TYR A 92 6.21 17.25 8.66
C TYR A 92 5.50 18.12 9.71
N GLN A 93 5.36 17.61 10.94
CA GLN A 93 4.75 18.30 12.10
C GLN A 93 3.35 18.86 11.77
N ASP A 94 3.16 20.15 11.93
CA ASP A 94 1.85 20.81 11.72
C ASP A 94 1.42 20.86 10.24
N LYS A 95 2.31 20.53 9.31
CA LYS A 95 1.98 20.51 7.87
C LYS A 95 1.22 19.26 7.45
N LEU A 96 1.27 18.18 8.22
CA LEU A 96 0.56 16.93 7.93
C LEU A 96 -0.44 16.62 9.03
N THR A 97 -1.69 16.40 8.65
CA THR A 97 -2.71 15.78 9.51
C THR A 97 -3.24 14.53 8.83
N TYR A 98 -3.73 13.56 9.60
CA TYR A 98 -4.34 12.37 9.03
C TYR A 98 -5.50 11.85 9.89
N GLU A 99 -6.43 11.18 9.23
CA GLU A 99 -7.60 10.55 9.84
C GLU A 99 -7.77 9.13 9.28
N ILE A 100 -8.04 8.16 10.16
CA ILE A 100 -8.38 6.79 9.76
C ILE A 100 -9.76 6.47 10.32
N ASN A 101 -10.73 6.36 9.43
CA ASN A 101 -12.14 6.19 9.76
C ASN A 101 -12.63 4.82 9.27
N ILE A 102 -13.02 3.96 10.17
CA ILE A 102 -13.54 2.63 9.89
C ILE A 102 -14.94 2.54 10.47
N GLU A 103 -15.92 2.29 9.59
CA GLU A 103 -17.33 2.32 9.97
C GLU A 103 -17.70 1.25 11.01
N ASP A 104 -17.12 0.04 10.87
CA ASP A 104 -17.36 -1.09 11.79
C ASP A 104 -16.03 -1.80 12.07
N GLU A 105 -15.78 -2.13 13.34
CA GLU A 105 -14.58 -2.88 13.76
C GLU A 105 -14.44 -4.25 13.07
N GLN A 106 -15.55 -4.86 12.66
CA GLN A 106 -15.54 -6.13 11.92
C GLN A 106 -14.84 -6.02 10.55
N ILE A 107 -14.77 -4.82 9.96
CA ILE A 107 -14.07 -4.55 8.71
C ILE A 107 -12.59 -4.93 8.83
N LYS A 108 -12.00 -4.76 10.01
CA LYS A 108 -10.61 -5.09 10.31
C LYS A 108 -10.27 -6.57 10.15
N GLU A 109 -11.26 -7.45 10.15
CA GLU A 109 -11.08 -8.90 9.95
C GLU A 109 -11.13 -9.33 8.48
N ASN A 110 -11.45 -8.42 7.53
CA ASN A 110 -11.41 -8.73 6.11
C ASN A 110 -9.98 -9.00 5.65
N LEU A 111 -9.86 -9.94 4.70
CA LEU A 111 -8.60 -10.25 4.02
C LEU A 111 -8.45 -9.37 2.79
N ILE A 112 -7.36 -8.65 2.71
CA ILE A 112 -6.97 -7.81 1.57
C ILE A 112 -5.57 -8.18 1.10
N PRO A 113 -5.20 -7.84 -0.15
CA PRO A 113 -3.82 -7.97 -0.60
C PRO A 113 -2.87 -7.19 0.31
N ARG A 114 -1.75 -7.78 0.63
CA ARG A 114 -0.70 -7.13 1.40
C ARG A 114 -0.14 -5.92 0.65
N LEU A 115 0.18 -4.85 1.36
CA LEU A 115 0.67 -3.58 0.81
C LEU A 115 -0.28 -3.01 -0.25
N LEU A 116 -1.60 -3.08 0.03
CA LEU A 116 -2.63 -2.48 -0.80
C LEU A 116 -2.83 -1.01 -0.47
N ILE A 117 -2.88 -0.67 0.82
CA ILE A 117 -3.25 0.67 1.31
C ILE A 117 -2.01 1.54 1.50
N GLU A 118 -0.95 0.97 2.07
CA GLU A 118 0.25 1.74 2.42
C GLU A 118 0.88 2.45 1.21
N PRO A 119 1.03 1.85 0.01
CA PRO A 119 1.57 2.56 -1.14
C PRO A 119 0.67 3.71 -1.62
N LEU A 120 -0.65 3.63 -1.44
CA LEU A 120 -1.56 4.71 -1.76
C LEU A 120 -1.39 5.89 -0.80
N VAL A 121 -1.20 5.60 0.48
CA VAL A 121 -0.90 6.60 1.51
C VAL A 121 0.49 7.20 1.29
N GLU A 122 1.49 6.41 0.91
CA GLU A 122 2.82 6.88 0.53
C GLU A 122 2.76 7.86 -0.64
N ASN A 123 1.99 7.55 -1.68
CA ASN A 123 1.76 8.45 -2.81
C ASN A 123 1.06 9.75 -2.39
N ALA A 124 0.06 9.67 -1.52
CA ALA A 124 -0.63 10.86 -0.99
C ALA A 124 0.33 11.79 -0.22
N VAL A 125 1.26 11.24 0.56
CA VAL A 125 2.29 12.04 1.25
C VAL A 125 3.28 12.62 0.25
N SER A 126 3.96 11.77 -0.52
CA SER A 126 5.14 12.17 -1.31
C SER A 126 4.77 12.97 -2.56
N HIS A 127 3.67 12.63 -3.22
CA HIS A 127 3.23 13.31 -4.44
C HIS A 127 2.09 14.30 -4.22
N GLY A 128 1.25 14.06 -3.21
CA GLY A 128 0.15 14.94 -2.87
C GLY A 128 0.56 16.09 -1.98
N LEU A 129 1.15 15.80 -0.83
CA LEU A 129 1.38 16.79 0.23
C LEU A 129 2.78 17.38 0.26
N GLU A 130 3.84 16.61 -0.01
CA GLU A 130 5.22 17.12 0.04
C GLU A 130 5.46 18.34 -0.88
N PRO A 131 4.90 18.38 -2.13
CA PRO A 131 5.02 19.56 -2.99
C PRO A 131 4.16 20.74 -2.55
N LYS A 132 3.19 20.53 -1.67
CA LYS A 132 2.26 21.58 -1.18
C LYS A 132 2.94 22.48 -0.16
N LYS A 133 2.76 23.79 -0.29
CA LYS A 133 3.31 24.77 0.67
C LYS A 133 2.49 24.86 1.96
N GLU A 134 1.20 24.61 1.86
CA GLU A 134 0.22 24.68 2.94
C GLU A 134 0.10 23.34 3.66
N SER A 135 -0.55 23.33 4.82
CA SER A 135 -0.88 22.10 5.53
C SER A 135 -1.81 21.21 4.70
N GLY A 136 -1.63 19.91 4.82
CA GLY A 136 -2.44 18.92 4.14
C GLY A 136 -3.01 17.87 5.07
N ILE A 137 -4.05 17.19 4.58
CA ILE A 137 -4.70 16.10 5.28
C ILE A 137 -4.79 14.86 4.40
N ILE A 138 -4.56 13.70 5.01
CA ILE A 138 -4.79 12.40 4.42
C ILE A 138 -5.92 11.73 5.19
N ARG A 139 -6.91 11.18 4.46
CA ARG A 139 -7.99 10.40 5.03
C ARG A 139 -7.97 8.99 4.48
N VAL A 140 -8.04 8.02 5.36
CA VAL A 140 -8.27 6.61 5.03
C VAL A 140 -9.62 6.23 5.58
N CYS A 141 -10.57 5.91 4.70
CA CYS A 141 -11.94 5.55 5.09
C CYS A 141 -12.27 4.15 4.59
N MET A 142 -12.97 3.36 5.42
CA MET A 142 -13.41 2.02 5.05
C MET A 142 -14.84 1.78 5.52
N TYR A 143 -15.65 1.20 4.64
CA TYR A 143 -17.01 0.76 4.95
C TYR A 143 -17.38 -0.47 4.13
N GLU A 144 -18.41 -1.19 4.59
CA GLU A 144 -18.99 -2.33 3.88
C GLU A 144 -20.38 -2.00 3.37
N GLU A 145 -20.66 -2.41 2.13
CA GLU A 145 -21.99 -2.31 1.53
C GLU A 145 -22.54 -3.70 1.20
N ASN A 146 -23.85 -3.88 1.38
CA ASN A 146 -24.53 -5.12 1.00
C ASN A 146 -24.80 -5.11 -0.50
N PHE A 147 -24.30 -6.10 -1.20
CA PHE A 147 -24.56 -6.32 -2.61
C PHE A 147 -25.53 -7.50 -2.78
N ILE A 148 -26.63 -7.26 -3.47
CA ILE A 148 -27.60 -8.31 -3.82
C ILE A 148 -27.25 -8.77 -5.23
N GLU A 149 -26.70 -9.97 -5.37
CA GLU A 149 -26.56 -10.60 -6.69
C GLU A 149 -27.98 -10.95 -7.21
N GLU A 150 -28.40 -10.20 -8.24
CA GLU A 150 -29.53 -10.61 -9.06
C GLU A 150 -29.07 -11.73 -9.99
N ASN A 151 -29.01 -12.96 -9.49
CA ASN A 151 -28.70 -14.12 -10.30
C ASN A 151 -29.96 -14.92 -10.61
N ASP A 152 -30.19 -15.07 -11.93
CA ASP A 152 -31.02 -16.03 -12.65
C ASP A 152 -32.29 -16.60 -11.97
N GLU A 153 -33.38 -16.49 -12.70
CA GLU A 153 -34.76 -16.96 -12.40
C GLU A 153 -34.92 -18.40 -11.90
N ILE A 154 -33.83 -19.18 -11.74
CA ILE A 154 -33.89 -20.61 -11.39
C ILE A 154 -33.59 -20.94 -9.94
N LYS A 155 -32.93 -20.05 -9.19
CA LYS A 155 -32.62 -20.28 -7.76
C LYS A 155 -33.12 -19.14 -6.88
N LYS A 156 -34.28 -19.35 -6.22
CA LYS A 156 -34.91 -18.45 -5.24
C LYS A 156 -34.11 -18.17 -3.96
N GLN A 157 -32.79 -18.13 -3.99
CA GLN A 157 -31.97 -17.74 -2.86
C GLN A 157 -31.20 -16.47 -3.21
N LYS A 158 -31.67 -15.33 -2.70
CA LYS A 158 -30.91 -14.07 -2.70
C LYS A 158 -29.65 -14.28 -1.85
N LYS A 159 -28.51 -14.45 -2.47
CA LYS A 159 -27.23 -14.46 -1.78
C LYS A 159 -26.83 -13.00 -1.55
N THR A 160 -26.91 -12.52 -0.32
CA THR A 160 -26.38 -11.22 0.05
C THR A 160 -24.88 -11.35 0.22
N SER A 161 -24.11 -10.76 -0.68
CA SER A 161 -22.66 -10.62 -0.58
C SER A 161 -22.35 -9.23 -0.03
N LYS A 162 -21.25 -9.10 0.71
CA LYS A 162 -20.77 -7.81 1.14
C LYS A 162 -19.60 -7.38 0.29
N ILE A 163 -19.51 -6.11 0.00
CA ILE A 163 -18.37 -5.47 -0.66
C ILE A 163 -17.69 -4.50 0.29
N LEU A 164 -16.37 -4.49 0.26
CA LEU A 164 -15.51 -3.62 1.06
C LEU A 164 -15.06 -2.45 0.21
N HIS A 165 -15.32 -1.25 0.67
CA HIS A 165 -14.79 0.00 0.13
C HIS A 165 -13.59 0.46 0.94
N ILE A 166 -12.49 0.73 0.26
CA ILE A 166 -11.27 1.28 0.81
C ILE A 166 -10.98 2.60 0.09
N ILE A 167 -10.96 3.69 0.81
CA ILE A 167 -10.78 5.04 0.26
C ILE A 167 -9.54 5.65 0.88
N VAL A 168 -8.64 6.16 0.03
CA VAL A 168 -7.52 7.02 0.42
C VAL A 168 -7.70 8.36 -0.28
N GLU A 169 -7.78 9.42 0.48
CA GLU A 169 -8.00 10.78 0.00
C GLU A 169 -6.95 11.73 0.57
N ASP A 170 -6.41 12.60 -0.26
CA ASP A 170 -5.57 13.72 0.12
C ASP A 170 -6.11 15.03 -0.44
N ASN A 171 -5.79 16.14 0.22
CA ASN A 171 -6.04 17.49 -0.29
C ASN A 171 -4.77 18.14 -0.86
N GLY A 172 -3.89 17.34 -1.44
CA GLY A 172 -2.60 17.75 -1.99
C GLY A 172 -2.70 18.54 -3.28
N VAL A 173 -1.61 18.51 -4.05
CA VAL A 173 -1.52 19.24 -5.32
C VAL A 173 -2.33 18.60 -6.46
N GLY A 174 -2.82 17.35 -6.28
CA GLY A 174 -3.52 16.60 -7.31
C GLY A 174 -2.61 16.16 -8.45
N ILE A 175 -3.19 15.35 -9.37
CA ILE A 175 -2.49 14.81 -10.54
C ILE A 175 -2.77 15.69 -11.74
N ASP A 176 -1.73 16.05 -12.49
CA ASP A 176 -1.81 16.77 -13.75
C ASP A 176 -1.92 15.76 -14.90
N TYR A 177 -3.16 15.45 -15.32
CA TYR A 177 -3.42 14.50 -16.41
C TYR A 177 -2.89 14.95 -17.78
N GLU A 178 -2.64 16.24 -17.99
CA GLU A 178 -2.08 16.74 -19.26
C GLU A 178 -0.63 16.27 -19.43
N LYS A 179 0.14 16.29 -18.33
CA LYS A 179 1.52 15.75 -18.31
C LYS A 179 1.56 14.21 -18.37
N MET A 180 0.48 13.53 -17.97
CA MET A 180 0.39 12.07 -18.01
C MET A 180 0.22 11.52 -19.44
N ASN A 181 -0.32 12.29 -20.36
CA ASN A 181 -0.61 11.88 -21.74
C ASN A 181 0.48 12.26 -22.74
N GLU A 182 1.49 13.02 -22.33
CA GLU A 182 2.67 13.26 -23.14
C GLU A 182 3.51 11.98 -23.19
N LYS A 183 3.34 11.22 -24.31
CA LYS A 183 4.27 10.12 -24.63
C LYS A 183 5.70 10.68 -24.64
N PRO A 184 6.68 9.97 -24.03
CA PRO A 184 8.07 10.37 -24.20
C PRO A 184 8.37 10.41 -25.69
N THR A 185 8.61 11.59 -26.23
CA THR A 185 9.22 11.74 -27.54
C THR A 185 10.60 11.08 -27.47
N GLU A 186 10.81 10.08 -28.34
CA GLU A 186 12.08 9.42 -28.53
C GLU A 186 13.13 10.48 -28.91
N GLU A 187 13.86 10.98 -27.95
CA GLU A 187 15.18 11.63 -28.08
C GLU A 187 15.52 12.45 -26.83
N VAL A 188 15.82 11.78 -25.71
CA VAL A 188 16.73 12.36 -24.69
C VAL A 188 17.48 11.22 -23.99
N GLN A 189 18.75 11.09 -24.32
CA GLN A 189 19.75 10.27 -23.63
C GLN A 189 20.16 10.96 -22.32
N GLN A 190 19.31 10.92 -21.30
CA GLN A 190 19.71 11.09 -19.90
C GLN A 190 18.77 10.23 -19.03
N PRO A 191 19.27 9.53 -18.00
CA PRO A 191 18.41 8.79 -17.08
C PRO A 191 17.70 9.81 -16.16
N GLU A 192 16.69 10.49 -16.70
CA GLU A 192 15.81 11.33 -15.90
C GLU A 192 14.86 10.44 -15.11
N LYS A 193 14.67 10.84 -13.86
CA LYS A 193 13.83 10.25 -12.85
C LYS A 193 12.58 9.59 -13.45
N ILE A 194 12.57 8.25 -13.41
CA ILE A 194 11.39 7.45 -13.67
C ILE A 194 10.30 7.99 -12.74
N ASP A 195 9.22 8.50 -13.32
CA ASP A 195 8.10 9.04 -12.57
C ASP A 195 7.41 7.88 -11.82
N HIS A 196 7.78 7.70 -10.55
CA HIS A 196 7.37 6.58 -9.71
C HIS A 196 5.85 6.54 -9.47
N THR A 197 5.11 7.61 -9.76
CA THR A 197 3.65 7.70 -9.60
C THR A 197 2.91 6.76 -10.53
N HIS A 198 3.35 6.62 -11.78
CA HIS A 198 2.70 5.73 -12.75
C HIS A 198 2.89 4.26 -12.39
N THR A 199 4.08 3.89 -11.92
CA THR A 199 4.41 2.49 -11.57
C THR A 199 3.66 2.01 -10.32
N GLY A 200 3.36 2.89 -9.36
CA GLY A 200 2.66 2.53 -8.12
C GLY A 200 1.20 2.10 -8.37
N PHE A 201 0.41 2.91 -9.06
CA PHE A 201 -1.00 2.59 -9.35
C PHE A 201 -1.16 1.42 -10.31
N GLU A 202 -0.29 1.33 -11.33
CA GLU A 202 -0.28 0.19 -12.25
C GLU A 202 0.03 -1.12 -11.54
N ASN A 203 0.99 -1.13 -10.62
CA ASN A 203 1.33 -2.33 -9.85
C ASN A 203 0.16 -2.76 -8.96
N THR A 204 -0.51 -1.81 -8.30
CA THR A 204 -1.71 -2.08 -7.52
C THR A 204 -2.84 -2.66 -8.39
N ARG A 205 -3.10 -2.08 -9.56
CA ARG A 205 -4.10 -2.61 -10.51
C ARG A 205 -3.77 -4.01 -11.00
N LYS A 206 -2.51 -4.26 -11.39
CA LYS A 206 -2.05 -5.59 -11.82
C LYS A 206 -2.22 -6.64 -10.72
N MET A 207 -1.85 -6.29 -9.48
CA MET A 207 -2.04 -7.17 -8.33
C MET A 207 -3.52 -7.48 -8.10
N LEU A 208 -4.40 -6.47 -8.14
CA LEU A 208 -5.84 -6.67 -8.00
C LEU A 208 -6.42 -7.52 -9.13
N GLN A 209 -6.00 -7.30 -10.37
CA GLN A 209 -6.43 -8.10 -11.53
C GLN A 209 -6.03 -9.56 -11.38
N ILE A 210 -4.82 -9.85 -10.88
CA ILE A 210 -4.35 -11.22 -10.66
C ILE A 210 -5.16 -11.92 -9.56
N LEU A 211 -5.50 -11.20 -8.47
CA LEU A 211 -6.13 -11.79 -7.29
C LEU A 211 -7.66 -11.86 -7.37
N TYR A 212 -8.29 -10.91 -8.04
CA TYR A 212 -9.75 -10.76 -8.07
C TYR A 212 -10.36 -10.88 -9.48
N GLY A 213 -9.54 -10.96 -10.55
CA GLY A 213 -10.05 -10.95 -11.93
C GLY A 213 -10.86 -9.69 -12.20
N ASP A 214 -12.13 -9.86 -12.58
CA ASP A 214 -13.05 -8.75 -12.84
C ASP A 214 -13.87 -8.33 -11.60
N ASN A 215 -13.64 -8.97 -10.44
CA ASN A 215 -14.41 -8.73 -9.22
C ASN A 215 -13.81 -7.62 -8.33
N TYR A 216 -13.24 -6.59 -8.95
CA TYR A 216 -12.79 -5.40 -8.22
C TYR A 216 -13.08 -4.14 -9.04
N LYS A 217 -13.11 -2.98 -8.34
CA LYS A 217 -13.05 -1.67 -8.99
C LYS A 217 -11.92 -0.85 -8.40
N PHE A 218 -11.28 -0.07 -9.24
CA PHE A 218 -10.20 0.85 -8.85
C PHE A 218 -10.45 2.20 -9.51
N ASN A 219 -10.96 3.13 -8.73
CA ASN A 219 -11.37 4.45 -9.17
C ASN A 219 -10.39 5.51 -8.68
N ILE A 220 -10.04 6.47 -9.54
CA ILE A 220 -9.19 7.62 -9.19
C ILE A 220 -9.93 8.88 -9.63
N TRP A 221 -10.07 9.81 -8.70
CA TRP A 221 -10.51 11.18 -8.95
C TRP A 221 -9.41 12.11 -8.46
N SER A 222 -8.94 12.97 -9.34
CA SER A 222 -7.92 13.95 -8.99
C SER A 222 -8.13 15.23 -9.77
N GLU A 223 -7.93 16.36 -9.11
CA GLU A 223 -7.99 17.68 -9.70
C GLU A 223 -6.81 18.50 -9.20
N LYS A 224 -6.10 19.12 -10.14
CA LYS A 224 -4.94 19.96 -9.84
C LYS A 224 -5.28 21.04 -8.82
N GLY A 225 -4.52 21.07 -7.71
CA GLY A 225 -4.69 22.01 -6.60
C GLY A 225 -5.79 21.62 -5.59
N LYS A 226 -6.55 20.53 -5.82
CA LYS A 226 -7.60 20.07 -4.89
C LYS A 226 -7.27 18.76 -4.20
N GLY A 227 -6.38 17.94 -4.78
CA GLY A 227 -5.95 16.67 -4.22
C GLY A 227 -6.37 15.47 -5.03
N THR A 228 -6.24 14.29 -4.44
CA THR A 228 -6.53 13.00 -5.06
C THR A 228 -7.38 12.14 -4.14
N LYS A 229 -8.38 11.47 -4.71
CA LYS A 229 -9.17 10.42 -4.05
C LYS A 229 -9.04 9.13 -4.84
N ILE A 230 -8.66 8.06 -4.14
CA ILE A 230 -8.58 6.70 -4.70
C ILE A 230 -9.57 5.84 -3.93
N GLU A 231 -10.39 5.09 -4.66
CA GLU A 231 -11.30 4.12 -4.09
C GLU A 231 -11.05 2.75 -4.69
N ILE A 232 -10.89 1.77 -3.82
CA ILE A 232 -10.80 0.35 -4.17
C ILE A 232 -12.03 -0.33 -3.61
N ILE A 233 -12.71 -1.11 -4.47
CA ILE A 233 -13.90 -1.88 -4.12
C ILE A 233 -13.58 -3.35 -4.33
N LEU A 234 -13.73 -4.15 -3.27
CA LEU A 234 -13.39 -5.58 -3.23
C LEU A 234 -14.54 -6.39 -2.64
N PRO A 235 -14.68 -7.69 -2.97
CA PRO A 235 -15.49 -8.59 -2.17
C PRO A 235 -15.02 -8.58 -0.71
N ALA A 236 -15.94 -8.45 0.23
CA ALA A 236 -15.61 -8.55 1.66
C ALA A 236 -15.42 -10.03 2.01
N GLU A 237 -14.19 -10.42 2.28
CA GLU A 237 -13.80 -11.79 2.62
C GLU A 237 -13.24 -11.83 4.04
N ARG A 238 -13.90 -12.57 4.94
CA ARG A 238 -13.41 -12.85 6.28
C ARG A 238 -13.02 -14.31 6.36
N GLY A 239 -11.80 -14.61 6.75
CA GLY A 239 -11.32 -15.97 6.84
C GLY A 239 -10.06 -16.09 7.69
N GLU A 240 -9.71 -17.32 8.04
CA GLU A 240 -8.40 -17.62 8.58
C GLU A 240 -7.38 -17.54 7.45
N ILE A 241 -6.24 -16.89 7.70
CA ILE A 241 -5.11 -16.89 6.78
C ILE A 241 -4.66 -18.35 6.67
N PRO A 242 -4.66 -18.99 5.47
CA PRO A 242 -4.13 -20.33 5.35
C PRO A 242 -2.67 -20.30 5.78
N CYS A 243 -2.36 -20.95 6.92
CA CYS A 243 -0.96 -21.18 7.29
C CYS A 243 -0.29 -21.90 6.15
N GLY A 244 0.64 -21.24 5.47
CA GLY A 244 1.44 -21.81 4.40
C GLY A 244 2.14 -23.07 4.90
N LYS A 245 1.89 -24.20 4.22
CA LYS A 245 2.64 -25.45 4.38
C LYS A 245 4.02 -25.31 3.76
#